data_b6d274fda8eb593fce0a8e5305072a37
#
_entry.id   b6d274fda8eb593fce0a8e5305072a37
#
_cell.length_a   1.000
_cell.length_b   1.000
_cell.length_c   1.000
_cell.angle_alpha   90.00
_cell.angle_beta   90.00
_cell.angle_gamma   90.00
#
_symmetry.space_group_name_H-M   'P 1'
#
loop_
_entity.id
_entity.type
_entity.pdbx_description
1 polymer ?
#
loop_
_entity_poly.entity_id
_entity_poly.type
_entity_poly.pdbx_seq_one_letter_code
_entity_poly.pdbx_strand_id
1 'polypeptide(L)'
;LEARNHTVKKINLARLEKEIPKIRSMTIQSPDEFCNKLTQILSNCGIALIFLPHLKGSFLHGATFYDGNKIVIGLTVRGKDADKFWFSLFHELGHIILGHVGKNGGTTEQDEQDADVWSRDELIPLEAFKMFKEKQNFSVASVKRFAKENRIAPGIVVGRLQNEGCIEYNMLNELKEHYVITV
;
A
#
# COMPACT_ATOMS: atom_id res chain seq x y z
N LEU A 1 -21.54 -1.76 6.82
CA LEU A 1 -22.64 -0.86 6.45
C LEU A 1 -22.18 0.24 5.49
N GLU A 2 -21.01 0.85 5.66
CA GLU A 2 -20.49 1.91 4.77
C GLU A 2 -20.22 1.39 3.35
N ALA A 3 -19.65 0.20 3.20
CA ALA A 3 -19.36 -0.39 1.89
C ALA A 3 -20.58 -0.47 0.95
N ARG A 4 -21.78 -0.65 1.50
CA ARG A 4 -23.00 -0.78 0.70
C ARG A 4 -23.40 0.50 -0.03
N ASN A 5 -23.01 1.64 0.50
CA ASN A 5 -23.38 2.96 -0.05
C ASN A 5 -22.40 3.45 -1.14
N HIS A 6 -21.28 2.78 -1.35
CA HIS A 6 -20.32 3.15 -2.37
C HIS A 6 -20.68 2.59 -3.74
N THR A 7 -21.09 3.48 -4.65
CA THR A 7 -21.30 3.14 -6.06
C THR A 7 -19.96 3.07 -6.76
N VAL A 8 -19.64 1.91 -7.33
CA VAL A 8 -18.42 1.69 -8.11
C VAL A 8 -18.75 1.18 -9.51
N LYS A 9 -17.81 1.29 -10.44
CA LYS A 9 -17.93 0.70 -11.78
C LYS A 9 -17.78 -0.83 -11.72
N LYS A 10 -17.96 -1.48 -12.87
CA LYS A 10 -17.69 -2.92 -13.04
C LYS A 10 -16.23 -3.22 -12.71
N ILE A 11 -15.96 -4.34 -12.05
CA ILE A 11 -14.60 -4.81 -11.76
C ILE A 11 -13.81 -4.93 -13.06
N ASN A 12 -12.63 -4.32 -13.09
CA ASN A 12 -11.74 -4.33 -14.23
C ASN A 12 -10.27 -4.38 -13.77
N LEU A 13 -9.72 -5.58 -13.67
CA LEU A 13 -8.36 -5.82 -13.20
C LEU A 13 -7.32 -5.25 -14.17
N ALA A 14 -7.53 -5.37 -15.48
CA ALA A 14 -6.60 -4.82 -16.47
C ALA A 14 -6.51 -3.29 -16.39
N ARG A 15 -7.59 -2.62 -15.97
CA ARG A 15 -7.56 -1.20 -15.66
C ARG A 15 -6.81 -0.92 -14.37
N LEU A 16 -7.05 -1.72 -13.34
CA LEU A 16 -6.34 -1.59 -12.06
C LEU A 16 -4.83 -1.67 -12.25
N GLU A 17 -4.34 -2.69 -12.98
CA GLU A 17 -2.91 -2.86 -13.29
C GLU A 17 -2.30 -1.61 -13.93
N LYS A 18 -3.02 -0.98 -14.87
CA LYS A 18 -2.58 0.26 -15.53
C LYS A 18 -2.53 1.47 -14.59
N GLU A 19 -3.33 1.47 -13.54
CA GLU A 19 -3.38 2.57 -12.56
C GLU A 19 -2.33 2.40 -11.43
N ILE A 20 -1.75 1.20 -11.23
CA ILE A 20 -0.76 0.94 -10.17
C ILE A 20 0.40 1.95 -10.16
N PRO A 21 1.07 2.27 -11.28
CA PRO A 21 2.15 3.25 -11.28
C PRO A 21 1.71 4.65 -10.82
N LYS A 22 0.46 5.04 -11.14
CA LYS A 22 -0.12 6.31 -10.72
C LYS A 22 -0.45 6.29 -9.23
N ILE A 23 -1.01 5.20 -8.71
CA ILE A 23 -1.27 5.02 -7.27
C ILE A 23 0.06 5.07 -6.51
N ARG A 24 1.11 4.40 -6.99
CA ARG A 24 2.45 4.45 -6.40
C ARG A 24 2.98 5.89 -6.31
N SER A 25 2.81 6.69 -7.36
CA SER A 25 3.28 8.08 -7.36
C SER A 25 2.56 8.97 -6.34
N MET A 26 1.43 8.55 -5.79
CA MET A 26 0.71 9.28 -4.74
C MET A 26 1.41 9.20 -3.38
N THR A 27 2.37 8.31 -3.20
CA THR A 27 3.14 8.20 -1.94
C THR A 27 3.85 9.50 -1.55
N ILE A 28 4.12 10.40 -2.51
CA ILE A 28 4.74 11.72 -2.29
C ILE A 28 3.72 12.85 -2.05
N GLN A 29 2.43 12.54 -1.98
CA GLN A 29 1.34 13.50 -1.80
C GLN A 29 0.82 13.43 -0.35
N SER A 30 0.26 14.54 0.12
CA SER A 30 -0.44 14.57 1.40
C SER A 30 -1.78 13.80 1.34
N PRO A 31 -2.34 13.35 2.48
CA PRO A 31 -3.66 12.71 2.52
C PRO A 31 -4.76 13.54 1.87
N ASP A 32 -4.77 14.86 2.09
CA ASP A 32 -5.76 15.77 1.50
C ASP A 32 -5.70 15.77 -0.02
N GLU A 33 -4.53 15.53 -0.60
CA GLU A 33 -4.34 15.49 -2.04
C GLU A 33 -4.68 14.13 -2.65
N PHE A 34 -4.27 13.01 -2.00
CA PHE A 34 -4.39 11.70 -2.62
C PHE A 34 -5.67 10.94 -2.24
N CYS A 35 -6.26 11.10 -1.06
CA CYS A 35 -7.37 10.25 -0.60
C CYS A 35 -8.55 10.23 -1.58
N ASN A 36 -9.01 11.42 -2.00
CA ASN A 36 -10.13 11.51 -2.95
C ASN A 36 -9.76 10.94 -4.33
N LYS A 37 -8.55 11.21 -4.81
CA LYS A 37 -8.08 10.71 -6.11
C LYS A 37 -7.93 9.18 -6.09
N LEU A 38 -7.37 8.63 -5.03
CA LEU A 38 -7.19 7.20 -4.83
C LEU A 38 -8.55 6.48 -4.80
N THR A 39 -9.49 6.98 -3.99
CA THR A 39 -10.85 6.43 -3.91
C THR A 39 -11.53 6.45 -5.28
N GLN A 40 -11.40 7.53 -6.05
CA GLN A 40 -12.00 7.63 -7.38
C GLN A 40 -11.35 6.68 -8.40
N ILE A 41 -10.02 6.53 -8.38
CA ILE A 41 -9.31 5.58 -9.26
C ILE A 41 -9.78 4.17 -8.98
N LEU A 42 -9.80 3.75 -7.71
CA LEU A 42 -10.23 2.42 -7.32
C LEU A 42 -11.71 2.17 -7.64
N SER A 43 -12.59 3.15 -7.38
CA SER A 43 -14.00 3.10 -7.77
C SER A 43 -14.18 2.89 -9.28
N ASN A 44 -13.36 3.52 -10.10
CA ASN A 44 -13.35 3.32 -11.56
C ASN A 44 -12.88 1.92 -11.99
N CYS A 45 -12.22 1.19 -11.09
CA CYS A 45 -11.79 -0.21 -11.29
C CYS A 45 -12.76 -1.22 -10.65
N GLY A 46 -13.85 -0.78 -10.03
CA GLY A 46 -14.83 -1.65 -9.37
C GLY A 46 -14.49 -1.97 -7.92
N ILE A 47 -13.64 -1.15 -7.28
CA ILE A 47 -13.14 -1.33 -5.93
C ILE A 47 -13.62 -0.18 -5.05
N ALA A 48 -14.30 -0.49 -3.95
CA ALA A 48 -14.67 0.47 -2.92
C ALA A 48 -13.56 0.51 -1.85
N LEU A 49 -12.89 1.65 -1.71
CA LEU A 49 -11.91 1.88 -0.64
C LEU A 49 -12.61 2.54 0.54
N ILE A 50 -12.43 1.95 1.72
CA ILE A 50 -13.00 2.44 2.97
C ILE A 50 -11.89 2.61 4.00
N PHE A 51 -11.79 3.80 4.57
CA PHE A 51 -10.91 4.06 5.68
C PHE A 51 -11.62 3.72 6.99
N LEU A 52 -11.05 2.82 7.77
CA LEU A 52 -11.62 2.35 9.01
C LEU A 52 -10.92 3.02 10.19
N PRO A 53 -11.66 3.51 11.20
CA PRO A 53 -11.05 4.00 12.43
C PRO A 53 -10.29 2.87 13.13
N HIS A 54 -9.26 3.23 13.89
CA HIS A 54 -8.51 2.25 14.66
C HIS A 54 -9.40 1.57 15.71
N LEU A 55 -9.64 0.28 15.53
CA LEU A 55 -10.30 -0.55 16.53
C LEU A 55 -9.26 -1.06 17.55
N LYS A 56 -9.36 -0.65 18.81
CA LYS A 56 -8.51 -1.15 19.88
C LYS A 56 -8.53 -2.68 19.92
N GLY A 57 -7.35 -3.32 19.89
CA GLY A 57 -7.23 -4.78 19.94
C GLY A 57 -7.29 -5.49 18.59
N SER A 58 -7.53 -4.80 17.47
CA SER A 58 -7.42 -5.37 16.15
C SER A 58 -5.97 -5.25 15.63
N PHE A 59 -5.39 -6.38 15.19
CA PHE A 59 -4.11 -6.43 14.49
C PHE A 59 -4.29 -6.30 12.97
N LEU A 60 -5.53 -6.16 12.48
CA LEU A 60 -5.85 -6.08 11.06
C LEU A 60 -5.40 -4.72 10.51
N HIS A 61 -4.52 -4.71 9.52
CA HIS A 61 -4.08 -3.51 8.82
C HIS A 61 -4.95 -3.18 7.61
N GLY A 62 -5.48 -4.21 6.97
CA GLY A 62 -6.39 -4.14 5.84
C GLY A 62 -7.24 -5.40 5.74
N ALA A 63 -8.26 -5.38 4.89
CA ALA A 63 -9.04 -6.54 4.51
C ALA A 63 -9.68 -6.31 3.14
N THR A 64 -9.64 -7.32 2.29
CA THR A 64 -10.24 -7.30 0.95
C THR A 64 -11.23 -8.43 0.77
N PHE A 65 -12.43 -8.11 0.30
CA PHE A 65 -13.50 -9.09 0.08
C PHE A 65 -14.47 -8.64 -1.01
N TYR A 66 -15.25 -9.60 -1.53
CA TYR A 66 -16.37 -9.30 -2.43
C TYR A 66 -17.61 -8.87 -1.65
N ASP A 67 -18.27 -7.80 -2.11
CA ASP A 67 -19.61 -7.37 -1.68
C ASP A 67 -20.50 -7.22 -2.93
N GLY A 68 -21.24 -8.26 -3.25
CA GLY A 68 -22.00 -8.34 -4.50
C GLY A 68 -21.09 -8.29 -5.73
N ASN A 69 -21.27 -7.27 -6.55
CA ASN A 69 -20.55 -7.10 -7.83
C ASN A 69 -19.31 -6.19 -7.71
N LYS A 70 -18.88 -5.86 -6.50
CA LYS A 70 -17.72 -5.00 -6.23
C LYS A 70 -16.73 -5.69 -5.30
N ILE A 71 -15.50 -5.22 -5.35
CA ILE A 71 -14.48 -5.54 -4.35
C ILE A 71 -14.45 -4.40 -3.32
N VAL A 72 -14.29 -4.74 -2.06
CA VAL A 72 -14.14 -3.78 -0.97
C VAL A 72 -12.74 -3.94 -0.37
N ILE A 73 -12.02 -2.84 -0.23
CA ILE A 73 -10.80 -2.73 0.56
C ILE A 73 -11.12 -1.89 1.79
N GLY A 74 -11.02 -2.47 2.98
CA GLY A 74 -11.03 -1.74 4.24
C GLY A 74 -9.61 -1.54 4.75
N LEU A 75 -9.18 -0.30 4.98
CA LEU A 75 -7.86 0.01 5.54
C LEU A 75 -8.01 0.69 6.89
N THR A 76 -7.33 0.17 7.90
CA THR A 76 -7.23 0.85 9.19
C THR A 76 -6.13 1.91 9.14
N VAL A 77 -6.43 3.10 9.63
CA VAL A 77 -5.45 4.20 9.77
C VAL A 77 -4.69 4.03 11.09
N ARG A 78 -4.12 2.84 11.30
CA ARG A 78 -3.41 2.49 12.53
C ARG A 78 -1.99 3.02 12.49
N GLY A 79 -1.58 3.73 13.55
CA GLY A 79 -0.18 4.09 13.78
C GLY A 79 0.31 5.32 13.04
N LYS A 80 -0.51 5.92 12.17
CA LYS A 80 -0.21 7.17 11.46
C LYS A 80 1.05 7.14 10.58
N ASP A 81 1.70 5.99 10.41
CA ASP A 81 2.90 5.86 9.60
C ASP A 81 2.54 5.72 8.12
N ALA A 82 2.99 6.65 7.30
CA ALA A 82 2.71 6.69 5.87
C ALA A 82 3.21 5.43 5.13
N ASP A 83 4.40 4.94 5.48
CA ASP A 83 4.95 3.71 4.90
C ASP A 83 4.04 2.51 5.18
N LYS A 84 3.57 2.32 6.40
CA LYS A 84 2.65 1.24 6.77
C LYS A 84 1.32 1.33 6.02
N PHE A 85 0.78 2.55 5.85
CA PHE A 85 -0.44 2.77 5.07
C PHE A 85 -0.26 2.29 3.63
N TRP A 86 0.82 2.71 2.95
CA TRP A 86 1.07 2.36 1.56
C TRP A 86 1.39 0.88 1.38
N PHE A 87 2.20 0.28 2.25
CA PHE A 87 2.45 -1.16 2.21
C PHE A 87 1.17 -1.96 2.42
N SER A 88 0.30 -1.57 3.37
CA SER A 88 -1.00 -2.24 3.58
C SER A 88 -1.92 -2.10 2.37
N LEU A 89 -2.03 -0.90 1.77
CA LEU A 89 -2.83 -0.72 0.56
C LEU A 89 -2.33 -1.61 -0.58
N PHE A 90 -1.02 -1.63 -0.83
CA PHE A 90 -0.43 -2.43 -1.90
C PHE A 90 -0.55 -3.93 -1.62
N HIS A 91 -0.48 -4.37 -0.38
CA HIS A 91 -0.75 -5.75 0.02
C HIS A 91 -2.19 -6.17 -0.37
N GLU A 92 -3.19 -5.36 -0.03
CA GLU A 92 -4.58 -5.61 -0.41
C GLU A 92 -4.79 -5.58 -1.94
N LEU A 93 -4.12 -4.67 -2.65
CA LEU A 93 -4.12 -4.65 -4.11
C LEU A 93 -3.45 -5.90 -4.69
N GLY A 94 -2.39 -6.40 -4.04
CA GLY A 94 -1.74 -7.68 -4.38
C GLY A 94 -2.71 -8.84 -4.33
N HIS A 95 -3.50 -8.97 -3.27
CA HIS A 95 -4.54 -10.00 -3.19
C HIS A 95 -5.56 -9.94 -4.34
N ILE A 96 -5.90 -8.73 -4.79
CA ILE A 96 -6.82 -8.55 -5.92
C ILE A 96 -6.17 -8.97 -7.24
N ILE A 97 -4.97 -8.45 -7.52
CA ILE A 97 -4.24 -8.69 -8.78
C ILE A 97 -3.86 -10.16 -8.93
N LEU A 98 -3.43 -10.81 -7.84
CA LEU A 98 -3.04 -12.22 -7.83
C LEU A 98 -4.23 -13.20 -7.74
N GLY A 99 -5.47 -12.66 -7.64
CA GLY A 99 -6.69 -13.48 -7.63
C GLY A 99 -6.92 -14.25 -6.34
N HIS A 100 -6.43 -13.76 -5.21
CA HIS A 100 -6.60 -14.40 -3.90
C HIS A 100 -7.98 -14.14 -3.28
N VAL A 101 -8.67 -13.07 -3.73
CA VAL A 101 -9.97 -12.65 -3.19
C VAL A 101 -11.07 -13.65 -3.57
N GLY A 102 -11.91 -14.02 -2.61
CA GLY A 102 -13.06 -14.90 -2.84
C GLY A 102 -12.73 -16.40 -2.89
N LYS A 103 -11.53 -16.81 -2.53
CA LYS A 103 -11.18 -18.23 -2.39
C LYS A 103 -12.00 -18.89 -1.28
N ASN A 104 -12.49 -20.09 -1.54
CA ASN A 104 -13.14 -20.91 -0.53
C ASN A 104 -12.14 -21.25 0.58
N GLY A 105 -12.44 -20.84 1.81
CA GLY A 105 -11.55 -21.05 2.96
C GLY A 105 -10.63 -19.88 3.30
N GLY A 106 -10.71 -18.77 2.55
CA GLY A 106 -9.88 -17.58 2.77
C GLY A 106 -8.50 -17.65 2.10
N THR A 107 -7.62 -16.71 2.44
CA THR A 107 -6.23 -16.69 1.97
C THR A 107 -5.40 -17.75 2.68
N THR A 108 -4.44 -18.32 1.96
CA THR A 108 -3.43 -19.24 2.50
C THR A 108 -2.18 -18.45 2.93
N GLU A 109 -1.30 -19.08 3.70
CA GLU A 109 0.00 -18.49 4.06
C GLU A 109 0.84 -18.12 2.81
N GLN A 110 0.75 -18.93 1.74
CA GLN A 110 1.41 -18.63 0.47
C GLN A 110 0.80 -17.40 -0.20
N ASP A 111 -0.53 -17.24 -0.17
CA ASP A 111 -1.20 -16.06 -0.72
C ASP A 111 -0.77 -14.77 -0.01
N GLU A 112 -0.58 -14.84 1.32
CA GLU A 112 -0.07 -13.70 2.11
C GLU A 112 1.37 -13.35 1.73
N GLN A 113 2.23 -14.36 1.59
CA GLN A 113 3.62 -14.17 1.16
C GLN A 113 3.70 -13.59 -0.25
N ASP A 114 2.88 -14.08 -1.18
CA ASP A 114 2.83 -13.59 -2.56
C ASP A 114 2.36 -12.13 -2.60
N ALA A 115 1.34 -11.77 -1.80
CA ALA A 115 0.86 -10.40 -1.70
C ALA A 115 1.93 -9.46 -1.08
N ASP A 116 2.67 -9.93 -0.07
CA ASP A 116 3.78 -9.18 0.53
C ASP A 116 4.92 -8.94 -0.47
N VAL A 117 5.31 -9.97 -1.23
CA VAL A 117 6.34 -9.85 -2.27
C VAL A 117 5.88 -8.88 -3.35
N TRP A 118 4.65 -9.04 -3.84
CA TRP A 118 4.08 -8.17 -4.87
C TRP A 118 4.03 -6.71 -4.40
N SER A 119 3.52 -6.46 -3.20
CA SER A 119 3.41 -5.10 -2.66
C SER A 119 4.76 -4.41 -2.53
N ARG A 120 5.76 -5.14 -2.05
CA ARG A 120 7.13 -4.66 -1.88
C ARG A 120 7.77 -4.28 -3.22
N ASP A 121 7.61 -5.12 -4.24
CA ASP A 121 8.28 -4.96 -5.51
C ASP A 121 7.55 -3.97 -6.44
N GLU A 122 6.24 -3.79 -6.27
CA GLU A 122 5.48 -2.72 -6.93
C GLU A 122 5.76 -1.34 -6.31
N LEU A 123 5.88 -1.24 -4.98
CA LEU A 123 6.24 0.02 -4.34
C LEU A 123 7.66 0.46 -4.67
N ILE A 124 8.61 -0.47 -4.69
CA ILE A 124 10.01 -0.20 -5.05
C ILE A 124 10.49 -1.26 -6.03
N PRO A 125 10.77 -0.91 -7.30
CA PRO A 125 11.22 -1.88 -8.29
C PRO A 125 12.41 -2.72 -7.78
N LEU A 126 12.26 -4.04 -7.87
CA LEU A 126 13.18 -5.01 -7.27
C LEU A 126 14.64 -4.78 -7.69
N GLU A 127 14.89 -4.59 -8.99
CA GLU A 127 16.26 -4.41 -9.49
C GLU A 127 16.88 -3.09 -9.02
N ALA A 128 16.09 -1.99 -8.99
CA ALA A 128 16.56 -0.72 -8.46
C ALA A 128 16.93 -0.83 -6.98
N PHE A 129 16.12 -1.57 -6.20
CA PHE A 129 16.38 -1.77 -4.79
C PHE A 129 17.59 -2.66 -4.52
N LYS A 130 17.79 -3.73 -5.30
CA LYS A 130 19.01 -4.57 -5.24
C LYS A 130 20.26 -3.75 -5.47
N MET A 131 20.30 -2.96 -6.55
CA MET A 131 21.43 -2.07 -6.86
C MET A 131 21.67 -1.02 -5.75
N PHE A 132 20.59 -0.54 -5.11
CA PHE A 132 20.69 0.37 -3.99
C PHE A 132 21.32 -0.30 -2.76
N LYS A 133 20.89 -1.53 -2.44
CA LYS A 133 21.43 -2.32 -1.32
C LYS A 133 22.91 -2.66 -1.51
N GLU A 134 23.33 -3.00 -2.72
CA GLU A 134 24.73 -3.34 -3.03
C GLU A 134 25.70 -2.20 -2.70
N LYS A 135 25.24 -0.94 -2.80
CA LYS A 135 26.05 0.23 -2.46
C LYS A 135 26.32 0.40 -0.95
N GLN A 136 25.58 -0.30 -0.09
CA GLN A 136 25.72 -0.27 1.37
C GLN A 136 25.73 1.15 1.98
N ASN A 137 25.14 2.13 1.28
CA ASN A 137 25.08 3.53 1.71
C ASN A 137 23.62 3.93 1.97
N PHE A 138 23.20 3.81 3.22
CA PHE A 138 21.84 4.15 3.68
C PHE A 138 21.79 5.48 4.43
N SER A 139 22.66 6.45 4.07
CA SER A 139 22.59 7.80 4.61
C SER A 139 21.30 8.51 4.19
N VAL A 140 20.85 9.49 4.98
CA VAL A 140 19.68 10.34 4.67
C VAL A 140 19.71 10.86 3.23
N ALA A 141 20.88 11.35 2.79
CA ALA A 141 21.04 11.89 1.44
C ALA A 141 20.87 10.81 0.36
N SER A 142 21.43 9.61 0.60
CA SER A 142 21.35 8.47 -0.32
C SER A 142 19.90 7.97 -0.45
N VAL A 143 19.21 7.80 0.68
CA VAL A 143 17.78 7.37 0.71
C VAL A 143 16.89 8.40 0.01
N LYS A 144 17.04 9.70 0.30
CA LYS A 144 16.28 10.76 -0.37
C LYS A 144 16.51 10.79 -1.88
N ARG A 145 17.76 10.62 -2.33
CA ARG A 145 18.08 10.57 -3.76
C ARG A 145 17.43 9.36 -4.42
N PHE A 146 17.57 8.17 -3.85
CA PHE A 146 16.96 6.94 -4.38
C PHE A 146 15.43 7.06 -4.44
N ALA A 147 14.79 7.59 -3.40
CA ALA A 147 13.34 7.82 -3.37
C ALA A 147 12.90 8.77 -4.49
N LYS A 148 13.63 9.88 -4.70
CA LYS A 148 13.35 10.84 -5.78
C LYS A 148 13.48 10.21 -7.17
N GLU A 149 14.54 9.43 -7.41
CA GLU A 149 14.78 8.73 -8.68
C GLU A 149 13.64 7.74 -9.00
N ASN A 150 13.09 7.09 -7.97
CA ASN A 150 11.98 6.14 -8.10
C ASN A 150 10.58 6.76 -7.94
N ARG A 151 10.47 8.09 -7.72
CA ARG A 151 9.22 8.84 -7.55
C ARG A 151 8.32 8.29 -6.44
N ILE A 152 8.93 8.02 -5.28
CA ILE A 152 8.26 7.54 -4.07
C ILE A 152 8.70 8.35 -2.86
N ALA A 153 7.92 8.31 -1.77
CA ALA A 153 8.32 8.96 -0.52
C ALA A 153 9.53 8.27 0.12
N PRO A 154 10.47 9.03 0.72
CA PRO A 154 11.63 8.45 1.40
C PRO A 154 11.26 7.45 2.49
N GLY A 155 10.15 7.67 3.21
CA GLY A 155 9.65 6.76 4.25
C GLY A 155 9.35 5.36 3.73
N ILE A 156 8.91 5.21 2.47
CA ILE A 156 8.70 3.90 1.84
C ILE A 156 10.01 3.13 1.73
N VAL A 157 11.10 3.81 1.34
CA VAL A 157 12.44 3.21 1.26
C VAL A 157 12.93 2.80 2.64
N VAL A 158 12.75 3.67 3.65
CA VAL A 158 13.13 3.38 5.05
C VAL A 158 12.34 2.17 5.56
N GLY A 159 11.02 2.13 5.37
CA GLY A 159 10.18 1.00 5.79
C GLY A 159 10.66 -0.32 5.20
N ARG A 160 11.01 -0.37 3.91
CA ARG A 160 11.57 -1.56 3.27
C ARG A 160 12.95 -1.94 3.80
N LEU A 161 13.86 -0.98 3.98
CA LEU A 161 15.20 -1.25 4.55
C LEU A 161 15.11 -1.83 5.96
N GLN A 162 14.20 -1.32 6.80
CA GLN A 162 13.95 -1.82 8.14
C GLN A 162 13.34 -3.23 8.12
N ASN A 163 12.34 -3.46 7.27
CA ASN A 163 11.68 -4.77 7.14
C ASN A 163 12.63 -5.85 6.64
N GLU A 164 13.54 -5.53 5.70
CA GLU A 164 14.56 -6.46 5.20
C GLU A 164 15.79 -6.55 6.10
N GLY A 165 15.82 -5.88 7.27
CA GLY A 165 16.94 -5.93 8.22
C GLY A 165 18.20 -5.24 7.73
N CYS A 166 18.13 -4.37 6.73
CA CYS A 166 19.27 -3.61 6.22
C CYS A 166 19.69 -2.48 7.17
N ILE A 167 18.74 -1.96 7.95
CA ILE A 167 18.94 -0.98 9.02
C ILE A 167 18.02 -1.33 10.20
N GLU A 168 18.36 -0.82 11.39
CA GLU A 168 17.55 -1.00 12.58
C GLU A 168 16.26 -0.17 12.54
N TYR A 169 15.19 -0.61 13.25
CA TYR A 169 13.87 0.07 13.26
C TYR A 169 13.88 1.48 13.88
N ASN A 170 14.91 1.84 14.63
CA ASN A 170 15.08 3.16 15.19
C ASN A 170 15.84 4.14 14.28
N MET A 171 16.36 3.67 13.13
CA MET A 171 17.13 4.48 12.19
C MET A 171 16.25 5.14 11.14
N LEU A 172 16.59 6.38 10.77
CA LEU A 172 16.01 7.16 9.67
C LEU A 172 14.50 7.44 9.81
N ASN A 173 13.94 7.33 11.01
CA ASN A 173 12.50 7.55 11.23
C ASN A 173 12.09 9.01 10.98
N GLU A 174 13.01 9.96 10.99
CA GLU A 174 12.77 11.35 10.58
C GLU A 174 12.41 11.51 9.09
N LEU A 175 12.61 10.47 8.29
CA LEU A 175 12.20 10.42 6.87
C LEU A 175 10.79 9.85 6.67
N LYS A 176 10.18 9.30 7.72
CA LYS A 176 8.81 8.78 7.66
C LYS A 176 7.81 9.88 7.98
N GLU A 177 6.81 9.98 7.14
CA GLU A 177 5.67 10.87 7.38
C GLU A 177 4.63 10.18 8.25
N HIS A 178 3.89 10.98 9.01
CA HIS A 178 2.74 10.52 9.78
C HIS A 178 1.46 11.08 9.16
N TYR A 179 0.53 10.21 8.83
CA TYR A 179 -0.75 10.62 8.28
C TYR A 179 -1.80 10.83 9.38
N VAL A 180 -2.56 11.89 9.22
CA VAL A 180 -3.81 12.12 9.94
C VAL A 180 -4.92 12.05 8.90
N ILE A 181 -5.58 10.88 8.81
CA ILE A 181 -6.75 10.72 7.94
C ILE A 181 -7.98 10.81 8.85
N THR A 182 -8.75 11.87 8.67
CA THR A 182 -10.03 12.07 9.37
C THR A 182 -11.11 11.31 8.58
N VAL A 183 -11.78 10.38 9.26
CA VAL A 183 -12.87 9.53 8.73
C VAL A 183 -14.19 10.10 9.17
#